data_93f37900e0fe6cc7c1477a1e110c0d24
#
_entry.id   93f37900e0fe6cc7c1477a1e110c0d24
#
_cell.length_a   1.000
_cell.length_b   1.000
_cell.length_c   1.000
_cell.angle_alpha   90.00
_cell.angle_beta   90.00
_cell.angle_gamma   90.00
#
_symmetry.space_group_name_H-M   'P 1'
#
loop_
_entity.id
_entity.type
_entity.pdbx_description
1 polymer ?
#
loop_
_entity_poly.entity_id
_entity_poly.type
_entity_poly.pdbx_seq_one_letter_code
_entity_poly.pdbx_strand_id
1 'polypeptide(L)'
;VSAELPCASIGPFALPGAELCVHCGFCLQACPTYLALEDENDSPRGRIVLMRAMADGQIPVTDPDAQRHLDQCLGCRGCETACPSGVPYGQLLETTREKITERRPLPFVPRVILAVFARPALLSLAMFSARVLRASGIPRLLAQMPGSPGFAMAMIASTSRSHGGGDLVPARPTKTTGPGTVATLDGCVMEGLFANANRATERTLVNNGYRLAAADGQRCCGALHTHAGDGTTARELARANIAAFEAGGAEFIGVNSAGCGAMMRRGAAAPRR
;
A
#
# COMPACT_ATOMS: atom_id res chain seq x y z
N VAL A 1 7.91 15.42 46.88
CA VAL A 1 7.63 13.99 46.58
C VAL A 1 7.89 13.84 45.13
N SER A 2 9.11 13.42 44.75
CA SER A 2 9.53 13.13 43.38
C SER A 2 8.95 11.79 43.02
N ALA A 3 7.85 11.76 42.25
CA ALA A 3 7.39 10.56 41.61
C ALA A 3 8.40 10.26 40.50
N GLU A 4 9.30 9.32 40.74
CA GLU A 4 10.06 8.66 39.70
C GLU A 4 9.05 8.02 38.74
N LEU A 5 8.95 8.57 37.52
CA LEU A 5 8.30 7.87 36.40
C LEU A 5 9.06 6.56 36.22
N PRO A 6 8.40 5.41 36.29
CA PRO A 6 9.07 4.14 36.09
C PRO A 6 9.68 4.14 34.70
N CYS A 7 11.00 3.97 34.68
CA CYS A 7 11.79 3.77 33.48
C CYS A 7 11.11 2.68 32.61
N ALA A 8 10.91 3.00 31.36
CA ALA A 8 10.18 2.22 30.37
C ALA A 8 10.41 0.70 30.52
N SER A 9 9.43 0.00 31.04
CA SER A 9 9.33 -1.45 30.86
C SER A 9 9.31 -1.66 29.36
N ILE A 10 10.23 -2.48 28.83
CA ILE A 10 10.25 -2.86 27.44
C ILE A 10 8.87 -3.44 27.13
N GLY A 11 8.02 -2.64 26.49
CA GLY A 11 6.67 -3.02 26.15
C GLY A 11 6.63 -4.23 25.21
N PRO A 12 5.46 -4.79 24.90
CA PRO A 12 5.34 -5.98 24.05
C PRO A 12 5.99 -5.80 22.67
N PHE A 13 6.24 -4.56 22.22
CA PHE A 13 6.97 -4.28 20.98
C PHE A 13 7.49 -2.82 20.94
N ALA A 14 8.57 -2.61 20.17
CA ALA A 14 9.15 -1.28 19.99
C ALA A 14 8.45 -0.53 18.86
N LEU A 15 8.24 0.79 19.08
CA LEU A 15 7.72 1.73 18.09
C LEU A 15 8.70 2.89 17.90
N PRO A 16 9.85 2.67 17.24
CA PRO A 16 10.85 3.70 17.04
C PRO A 16 10.29 4.86 16.20
N GLY A 17 10.49 6.09 16.69
CA GLY A 17 9.96 7.31 16.07
C GLY A 17 8.61 7.77 16.65
N ALA A 18 7.96 6.99 17.53
CA ALA A 18 6.75 7.43 18.21
C ALA A 18 7.05 8.56 19.22
N GLU A 19 8.25 8.55 19.79
CA GLU A 19 8.77 9.57 20.72
C GLU A 19 8.94 10.94 20.06
N LEU A 20 9.05 11.02 18.74
CA LEU A 20 9.15 12.28 18.00
C LEU A 20 7.83 13.07 18.00
N CYS A 21 6.72 12.44 18.39
CA CYS A 21 5.43 13.12 18.42
C CYS A 21 5.32 14.04 19.64
N VAL A 22 5.33 15.35 19.39
CA VAL A 22 5.15 16.40 20.39
C VAL A 22 3.71 16.90 20.51
N HIS A 23 2.76 16.19 19.93
CA HIS A 23 1.31 16.47 19.98
C HIS A 23 0.89 17.88 19.49
N CYS A 24 1.67 18.52 18.62
CA CYS A 24 1.44 19.90 18.15
C CYS A 24 0.15 20.11 17.34
N GLY A 25 -0.42 19.04 16.77
CA GLY A 25 -1.69 19.09 16.04
C GLY A 25 -1.62 19.45 14.55
N PHE A 26 -0.46 19.76 13.98
CA PHE A 26 -0.34 20.09 12.53
C PHE A 26 -0.88 18.97 11.61
N CYS A 27 -0.83 17.72 12.04
CA CYS A 27 -1.33 16.58 11.30
C CYS A 27 -2.88 16.50 11.23
N LEU A 28 -3.62 17.23 12.08
CA LEU A 28 -5.08 17.16 12.16
C LEU A 28 -5.74 17.61 10.85
N GLN A 29 -5.30 18.74 10.31
CA GLN A 29 -5.84 19.32 9.07
C GLN A 29 -5.54 18.49 7.83
N ALA A 30 -4.51 17.63 7.90
CA ALA A 30 -4.13 16.75 6.81
C ALA A 30 -4.79 15.37 6.88
N CYS A 31 -5.56 15.08 7.95
CA CYS A 31 -6.14 13.76 8.17
C CYS A 31 -7.61 13.69 7.72
N PRO A 32 -7.91 12.96 6.63
CA PRO A 32 -9.29 12.89 6.13
C PRO A 32 -10.25 12.21 7.11
N THR A 33 -9.78 11.23 7.88
CA THR A 33 -10.64 10.54 8.86
C THR A 33 -10.95 11.43 10.06
N TYR A 34 -10.00 12.20 10.54
CA TYR A 34 -10.25 13.18 11.60
C TYR A 34 -11.25 14.26 11.15
N LEU A 35 -11.06 14.81 9.94
CA LEU A 35 -11.96 15.83 9.40
C LEU A 35 -13.40 15.33 9.16
N ALA A 36 -13.56 14.04 8.91
CA ALA A 36 -14.88 13.45 8.66
C ALA A 36 -15.59 12.96 9.93
N LEU A 37 -14.84 12.49 10.92
CA LEU A 37 -15.39 11.85 12.12
C LEU A 37 -15.35 12.74 13.36
N GLU A 38 -14.50 13.77 13.35
CA GLU A 38 -14.31 14.74 14.46
C GLU A 38 -13.94 14.09 15.81
N ASP A 39 -13.40 12.84 15.76
CA ASP A 39 -12.93 12.10 16.93
C ASP A 39 -11.41 12.19 17.02
N GLU A 40 -10.90 12.63 18.18
CA GLU A 40 -9.46 12.75 18.41
C GLU A 40 -8.74 11.40 18.30
N ASN A 41 -9.37 10.29 18.69
CA ASN A 41 -8.79 8.96 18.55
C ASN A 41 -8.61 8.56 17.08
N ASP A 42 -9.35 9.18 16.14
CA ASP A 42 -9.20 9.00 14.70
C ASP A 42 -8.22 9.97 14.07
N SER A 43 -7.62 10.85 14.87
CA SER A 43 -6.53 11.72 14.44
C SER A 43 -5.18 10.98 14.39
N PRO A 44 -4.20 11.45 13.60
CA PRO A 44 -2.88 10.81 13.59
C PRO A 44 -2.20 10.83 14.96
N ARG A 45 -2.27 11.94 15.69
CA ARG A 45 -1.66 12.02 17.03
C ARG A 45 -2.40 11.17 18.05
N GLY A 46 -3.74 11.11 18.00
CA GLY A 46 -4.53 10.23 18.86
C GLY A 46 -4.21 8.76 18.62
N ARG A 47 -4.12 8.34 17.34
CA ARG A 47 -3.67 6.98 16.99
C ARG A 47 -2.26 6.68 17.47
N ILE A 48 -1.33 7.64 17.48
CA ILE A 48 0.01 7.45 18.05
C ILE A 48 -0.09 7.18 19.55
N VAL A 49 -0.97 7.86 20.28
CA VAL A 49 -1.21 7.59 21.70
C VAL A 49 -1.70 6.16 21.90
N LEU A 50 -2.69 5.72 21.12
CA LEU A 50 -3.20 4.35 21.18
C LEU A 50 -2.10 3.31 20.85
N MET A 51 -1.32 3.54 19.80
CA MET A 51 -0.21 2.66 19.43
C MET A 51 0.86 2.57 20.54
N ARG A 52 1.19 3.70 21.16
CA ARG A 52 2.13 3.72 22.31
C ARG A 52 1.57 2.98 23.52
N ALA A 53 0.30 3.22 23.86
CA ALA A 53 -0.35 2.52 24.97
C ALA A 53 -0.36 0.98 24.75
N MET A 54 -0.56 0.53 23.50
CA MET A 54 -0.41 -0.88 23.13
C MET A 54 1.04 -1.37 23.26
N ALA A 55 2.00 -0.58 22.77
CA ALA A 55 3.42 -0.93 22.81
C ALA A 55 3.95 -1.00 24.24
N ASP A 56 3.51 -0.10 25.11
CA ASP A 56 3.87 -0.05 26.53
C ASP A 56 3.09 -1.08 27.38
N GLY A 57 2.13 -1.80 26.77
CA GLY A 57 1.32 -2.78 27.49
C GLY A 57 0.26 -2.18 28.43
N GLN A 58 -0.04 -0.89 28.27
CA GLN A 58 -1.09 -0.21 29.07
C GLN A 58 -2.50 -0.66 28.63
N ILE A 59 -2.65 -0.97 27.33
CA ILE A 59 -3.84 -1.57 26.78
C ILE A 59 -3.46 -2.83 25.97
N PRO A 60 -4.33 -3.84 25.93
CA PRO A 60 -4.07 -5.03 25.11
C PRO A 60 -3.96 -4.67 23.62
N VAL A 61 -3.04 -5.29 22.90
CA VAL A 61 -2.93 -5.15 21.43
C VAL A 61 -4.23 -5.60 20.73
N THR A 62 -5.02 -6.44 21.40
CA THR A 62 -6.31 -6.95 20.92
C THR A 62 -7.50 -6.12 21.37
N ASP A 63 -7.29 -4.96 22.00
CA ASP A 63 -8.36 -4.06 22.42
C ASP A 63 -9.24 -3.64 21.23
N PRO A 64 -10.54 -3.91 21.25
CA PRO A 64 -11.41 -3.73 20.09
C PRO A 64 -11.65 -2.27 19.74
N ASP A 65 -11.68 -1.37 20.74
CA ASP A 65 -11.93 0.06 20.49
C ASP A 65 -10.68 0.71 19.88
N ALA A 66 -9.51 0.44 20.44
CA ALA A 66 -8.27 0.94 19.86
C ALA A 66 -8.03 0.37 18.45
N GLN A 67 -8.32 -0.92 18.21
CA GLN A 67 -8.25 -1.50 16.86
C GLN A 67 -9.20 -0.80 15.90
N ARG A 68 -10.43 -0.51 16.29
CA ARG A 68 -11.40 0.20 15.46
C ARG A 68 -10.84 1.53 14.94
N HIS A 69 -10.23 2.34 15.81
CA HIS A 69 -9.62 3.61 15.40
C HIS A 69 -8.41 3.41 14.48
N LEU A 70 -7.61 2.39 14.71
CA LEU A 70 -6.47 2.07 13.84
C LEU A 70 -6.93 1.55 12.47
N ASP A 71 -8.02 0.77 12.40
CA ASP A 71 -8.55 0.22 11.15
C ASP A 71 -9.22 1.28 10.29
N GLN A 72 -9.80 2.32 10.88
CA GLN A 72 -10.36 3.47 10.18
C GLN A 72 -9.29 4.33 9.46
N CYS A 73 -8.01 4.15 9.79
CA CYS A 73 -6.94 4.86 9.12
C CYS A 73 -6.76 4.38 7.68
N LEU A 74 -6.87 5.31 6.72
CA LEU A 74 -6.72 5.05 5.29
C LEU A 74 -5.27 4.74 4.86
N GLY A 75 -4.28 4.95 5.72
CA GLY A 75 -2.87 4.76 5.38
C GLY A 75 -2.35 5.75 4.32
N CYS A 76 -3.03 6.87 4.10
CA CYS A 76 -2.71 7.85 3.06
C CYS A 76 -1.42 8.65 3.30
N ARG A 77 -0.90 8.64 4.55
CA ARG A 77 0.33 9.32 5.00
C ARG A 77 0.36 10.85 4.82
N GLY A 78 -0.77 11.48 4.56
CA GLY A 78 -0.84 12.94 4.51
C GLY A 78 -0.33 13.63 5.79
N CYS A 79 -0.48 12.96 6.93
CA CYS A 79 0.04 13.42 8.21
C CYS A 79 1.57 13.45 8.32
N GLU A 80 2.30 12.63 7.55
CA GLU A 80 3.77 12.62 7.55
C GLU A 80 4.33 13.89 6.92
N THR A 81 3.76 14.32 5.79
CA THR A 81 4.18 15.54 5.10
C THR A 81 3.84 16.80 5.87
N ALA A 82 2.81 16.76 6.71
CA ALA A 82 2.38 17.85 7.57
C ALA A 82 3.14 17.89 8.91
N CYS A 83 3.93 16.87 9.23
CA CYS A 83 4.58 16.74 10.53
C CYS A 83 5.94 17.46 10.56
N PRO A 84 6.11 18.56 11.33
CA PRO A 84 7.41 19.25 11.44
C PRO A 84 8.46 18.42 12.19
N SER A 85 8.02 17.49 13.06
CA SER A 85 8.90 16.60 13.82
C SER A 85 9.31 15.35 13.05
N GLY A 86 8.80 15.13 11.83
CA GLY A 86 9.18 14.00 10.99
C GLY A 86 8.78 12.63 11.52
N VAL A 87 7.66 12.53 12.23
CA VAL A 87 7.16 11.25 12.76
C VAL A 87 6.88 10.28 11.61
N PRO A 88 7.48 9.07 11.62
CA PRO A 88 7.27 8.06 10.57
C PRO A 88 5.94 7.30 10.78
N TYR A 89 4.82 8.03 10.73
CA TYR A 89 3.50 7.54 11.10
C TYR A 89 3.10 6.24 10.39
N GLY A 90 3.36 6.14 9.08
CA GLY A 90 3.06 4.94 8.31
C GLY A 90 3.79 3.71 8.83
N GLN A 91 5.05 3.88 9.27
CA GLN A 91 5.83 2.79 9.86
C GLN A 91 5.26 2.37 11.21
N LEU A 92 4.88 3.33 12.05
CA LEU A 92 4.25 3.04 13.35
C LEU A 92 2.96 2.25 13.17
N LEU A 93 2.09 2.70 12.28
CA LEU A 93 0.82 2.05 11.98
C LEU A 93 1.01 0.63 11.45
N GLU A 94 1.92 0.42 10.52
CA GLU A 94 2.18 -0.88 9.91
C GLU A 94 2.77 -1.86 10.92
N THR A 95 3.73 -1.41 11.75
CA THR A 95 4.28 -2.22 12.84
C THR A 95 3.19 -2.62 13.83
N THR A 96 2.33 -1.68 14.21
CA THR A 96 1.22 -1.98 15.14
C THR A 96 0.23 -2.97 14.53
N ARG A 97 -0.17 -2.79 13.26
CA ARG A 97 -1.05 -3.73 12.56
C ARG A 97 -0.43 -5.13 12.42
N GLU A 98 0.88 -5.23 12.20
CA GLU A 98 1.57 -6.52 12.19
C GLU A 98 1.47 -7.20 13.56
N LYS A 99 1.67 -6.46 14.66
CA LYS A 99 1.55 -6.97 16.03
C LYS A 99 0.11 -7.38 16.39
N ILE A 100 -0.88 -6.63 15.92
CA ILE A 100 -2.29 -7.01 16.06
C ILE A 100 -2.55 -8.35 15.35
N THR A 101 -2.09 -8.49 14.11
CA THR A 101 -2.33 -9.68 13.29
C THR A 101 -1.59 -10.91 13.81
N GLU A 102 -0.43 -10.76 14.43
CA GLU A 102 0.29 -11.83 15.13
C GLU A 102 -0.55 -12.43 16.28
N ARG A 103 -1.34 -11.60 16.98
CA ARG A 103 -2.17 -12.03 18.11
C ARG A 103 -3.59 -12.42 17.69
N ARG A 104 -4.13 -11.75 16.69
CA ARG A 104 -5.47 -11.98 16.16
C ARG A 104 -5.39 -12.16 14.64
N PRO A 105 -5.34 -13.40 14.15
CA PRO A 105 -5.26 -13.66 12.72
C PRO A 105 -6.39 -13.01 11.95
N LEU A 106 -6.08 -12.55 10.74
CA LEU A 106 -7.06 -11.92 9.84
C LEU A 106 -8.30 -12.81 9.64
N PRO A 107 -9.49 -12.21 9.52
CA PRO A 107 -10.71 -12.93 9.13
C PRO A 107 -10.54 -13.68 7.81
N PHE A 108 -11.40 -14.67 7.56
CA PHE A 108 -11.28 -15.55 6.41
C PHE A 108 -11.26 -14.80 5.07
N VAL A 109 -12.19 -13.85 4.87
CA VAL A 109 -12.32 -13.13 3.58
C VAL A 109 -11.08 -12.29 3.26
N PRO A 110 -10.58 -11.39 4.12
CA PRO A 110 -9.31 -10.69 3.89
C PRO A 110 -8.15 -11.64 3.62
N ARG A 111 -8.05 -12.75 4.35
CA ARG A 111 -6.98 -13.74 4.17
C ARG A 111 -7.01 -14.35 2.77
N VAL A 112 -8.19 -14.73 2.26
CA VAL A 112 -8.35 -15.27 0.90
C VAL A 112 -7.98 -14.21 -0.14
N ILE A 113 -8.44 -12.97 0.02
CA ILE A 113 -8.11 -11.87 -0.89
C ILE A 113 -6.58 -11.69 -0.96
N LEU A 114 -5.91 -11.56 0.19
CA LEU A 114 -4.46 -11.39 0.24
C LEU A 114 -3.73 -12.59 -0.40
N ALA A 115 -4.19 -13.82 -0.14
CA ALA A 115 -3.61 -15.02 -0.76
C ALA A 115 -3.73 -15.02 -2.29
N VAL A 116 -4.80 -14.46 -2.84
CA VAL A 116 -4.94 -14.26 -4.30
C VAL A 116 -3.92 -13.25 -4.80
N PHE A 117 -3.76 -12.12 -4.11
CA PHE A 117 -2.80 -11.08 -4.51
C PHE A 117 -1.33 -11.51 -4.38
N ALA A 118 -1.03 -12.43 -3.47
CA ALA A 118 0.32 -12.98 -3.31
C ALA A 118 0.73 -13.96 -4.44
N ARG A 119 -0.25 -14.58 -5.11
CA ARG A 119 -0.02 -15.65 -6.10
C ARG A 119 -0.33 -15.19 -7.52
N PRO A 120 0.68 -15.04 -8.41
CA PRO A 120 0.48 -14.50 -9.76
C PRO A 120 -0.57 -15.25 -10.58
N ALA A 121 -0.60 -16.59 -10.51
CA ALA A 121 -1.58 -17.39 -11.24
C ALA A 121 -3.03 -17.14 -10.77
N LEU A 122 -3.25 -17.09 -9.44
CA LEU A 122 -4.59 -16.79 -8.91
C LEU A 122 -4.99 -15.35 -9.21
N LEU A 123 -4.04 -14.41 -9.12
CA LEU A 123 -4.28 -13.02 -9.47
C LEU A 123 -4.67 -12.88 -10.95
N SER A 124 -3.95 -13.52 -11.87
CA SER A 124 -4.28 -13.51 -13.29
C SER A 124 -5.68 -14.06 -13.56
N LEU A 125 -6.05 -15.17 -12.92
CA LEU A 125 -7.40 -15.75 -13.04
C LEU A 125 -8.46 -14.78 -12.47
N ALA A 126 -8.23 -14.20 -11.31
CA ALA A 126 -9.15 -13.22 -10.71
C ALA A 126 -9.32 -11.98 -11.59
N MET A 127 -8.22 -11.44 -12.14
CA MET A 127 -8.29 -10.29 -13.04
C MET A 127 -8.98 -10.64 -14.38
N PHE A 128 -8.72 -11.82 -14.91
CA PHE A 128 -9.45 -12.32 -16.10
C PHE A 128 -10.96 -12.41 -15.82
N SER A 129 -11.35 -13.05 -14.71
CA SER A 129 -12.75 -13.15 -14.30
C SER A 129 -13.41 -11.78 -14.12
N ALA A 130 -12.69 -10.83 -13.50
CA ALA A 130 -13.18 -9.46 -13.34
C ALA A 130 -13.38 -8.75 -14.70
N ARG A 131 -12.49 -8.98 -15.67
CA ARG A 131 -12.63 -8.43 -17.04
C ARG A 131 -13.84 -9.03 -17.76
N VAL A 132 -14.05 -10.35 -17.68
CA VAL A 132 -15.21 -11.04 -18.26
C VAL A 132 -16.51 -10.54 -17.62
N LEU A 133 -16.55 -10.46 -16.28
CA LEU A 133 -17.70 -9.93 -15.55
C LEU A 133 -18.00 -8.49 -15.95
N ARG A 134 -16.99 -7.65 -16.07
CA ARG A 134 -17.16 -6.27 -16.56
C ARG A 134 -17.72 -6.23 -17.98
N ALA A 135 -17.21 -7.09 -18.87
CA ALA A 135 -17.65 -7.14 -20.26
C ALA A 135 -19.11 -7.54 -20.42
N SER A 136 -19.64 -8.36 -19.49
CA SER A 136 -21.05 -8.77 -19.48
C SER A 136 -22.06 -7.63 -19.23
N GLY A 137 -21.60 -6.47 -18.72
CA GLY A 137 -22.46 -5.35 -18.34
C GLY A 137 -23.18 -5.53 -16.99
N ILE A 138 -23.18 -6.73 -16.41
CA ILE A 138 -23.80 -7.03 -15.11
C ILE A 138 -23.35 -6.08 -14.01
N PRO A 139 -22.07 -5.71 -13.87
CA PRO A 139 -21.63 -4.79 -12.82
C PRO A 139 -22.31 -3.43 -12.87
N ARG A 140 -22.65 -2.92 -14.05
CA ARG A 140 -23.37 -1.63 -14.17
C ARG A 140 -24.78 -1.70 -13.63
N LEU A 141 -25.46 -2.84 -13.83
CA LEU A 141 -26.80 -3.08 -13.32
C LEU A 141 -26.77 -3.24 -11.80
N LEU A 142 -25.86 -4.08 -11.30
CA LEU A 142 -25.75 -4.36 -9.87
C LEU A 142 -25.11 -3.21 -9.05
N ALA A 143 -24.45 -2.26 -9.70
CA ALA A 143 -23.91 -1.06 -9.03
C ALA A 143 -24.98 -0.20 -8.39
N GLN A 144 -26.26 -0.36 -8.78
CA GLN A 144 -27.38 0.37 -8.19
C GLN A 144 -27.89 -0.26 -6.87
N MET A 145 -27.40 -1.43 -6.51
CA MET A 145 -27.77 -2.08 -5.25
C MET A 145 -27.17 -1.34 -4.06
N PRO A 146 -27.91 -1.19 -2.95
CA PRO A 146 -27.35 -0.59 -1.74
C PRO A 146 -26.30 -1.48 -1.07
N GLY A 147 -25.35 -0.85 -0.36
CA GLY A 147 -24.36 -1.54 0.45
C GLY A 147 -23.13 -2.04 -0.30
N SER A 148 -22.36 -2.90 0.40
CA SER A 148 -21.04 -3.40 -0.09
C SER A 148 -21.08 -4.12 -1.44
N PRO A 149 -22.09 -4.94 -1.77
CA PRO A 149 -22.16 -5.59 -3.08
C PRO A 149 -22.27 -4.59 -4.23
N GLY A 150 -23.16 -3.60 -4.10
CA GLY A 150 -23.33 -2.56 -5.12
C GLY A 150 -22.08 -1.72 -5.28
N PHE A 151 -21.44 -1.33 -4.19
CA PHE A 151 -20.15 -0.64 -4.23
C PHE A 151 -19.06 -1.46 -4.95
N ALA A 152 -18.93 -2.74 -4.66
CA ALA A 152 -17.96 -3.61 -5.34
C ALA A 152 -18.24 -3.70 -6.85
N MET A 153 -19.51 -3.79 -7.25
CA MET A 153 -19.89 -3.81 -8.66
C MET A 153 -19.64 -2.46 -9.33
N ALA A 154 -19.90 -1.35 -8.66
CA ALA A 154 -19.58 0.00 -9.13
C ALA A 154 -18.07 0.16 -9.36
N MET A 155 -17.24 -0.35 -8.45
CA MET A 155 -15.78 -0.36 -8.60
C MET A 155 -15.34 -1.12 -9.85
N ILE A 156 -15.89 -2.31 -10.11
CA ILE A 156 -15.59 -3.09 -11.33
C ILE A 156 -16.08 -2.33 -12.57
N ALA A 157 -17.28 -1.76 -12.52
CA ALA A 157 -17.87 -1.03 -13.65
C ALA A 157 -17.08 0.24 -14.01
N SER A 158 -16.44 0.90 -13.03
CA SER A 158 -15.66 2.13 -13.23
C SER A 158 -14.28 1.88 -13.85
N THR A 159 -13.79 0.63 -13.86
CA THR A 159 -12.49 0.33 -14.47
C THR A 159 -12.50 0.57 -15.97
N SER A 160 -11.40 1.07 -16.52
CA SER A 160 -11.30 1.34 -17.94
C SER A 160 -11.39 0.05 -18.76
N ARG A 161 -12.12 0.08 -19.88
CA ARG A 161 -12.03 -0.98 -20.85
C ARG A 161 -10.62 -1.00 -21.41
N SER A 162 -9.88 -2.08 -21.20
CA SER A 162 -8.69 -2.34 -21.99
C SER A 162 -9.15 -2.47 -23.45
N HIS A 163 -8.87 -1.49 -24.28
CA HIS A 163 -9.01 -1.67 -25.71
C HIS A 163 -7.88 -2.64 -26.07
N GLY A 164 -8.26 -3.90 -26.29
CA GLY A 164 -7.35 -4.91 -26.85
C GLY A 164 -6.92 -4.39 -28.22
N GLY A 165 -5.65 -4.24 -28.41
CA GLY A 165 -5.08 -3.67 -29.63
C GLY A 165 -4.36 -2.35 -29.34
N GLY A 166 -3.90 -2.17 -28.13
CA GLY A 166 -2.94 -1.09 -27.82
C GLY A 166 -1.65 -1.37 -28.55
N ASP A 167 -1.25 -0.43 -29.36
CA ASP A 167 0.07 -0.36 -29.95
C ASP A 167 1.09 -0.85 -28.93
N LEU A 168 1.69 -2.00 -29.22
CA LEU A 168 2.86 -2.45 -28.50
C LEU A 168 3.80 -1.26 -28.46
N VAL A 169 4.20 -0.81 -27.30
CA VAL A 169 5.28 0.17 -27.17
C VAL A 169 6.41 -0.40 -28.02
N PRO A 170 6.91 0.35 -29.02
CA PRO A 170 7.98 -0.18 -29.84
C PRO A 170 9.08 -0.66 -28.91
N ALA A 171 9.42 -1.93 -28.99
CA ALA A 171 10.38 -2.59 -28.09
C ALA A 171 11.80 -2.01 -28.19
N ARG A 172 11.98 -0.91 -28.94
CA ARG A 172 13.29 -0.36 -29.23
C ARG A 172 13.27 1.16 -29.30
N PRO A 173 13.82 1.85 -28.31
CA PRO A 173 14.18 3.25 -28.48
C PRO A 173 15.24 3.35 -29.58
N THR A 174 14.96 4.16 -30.59
CA THR A 174 15.88 4.43 -31.72
C THR A 174 17.06 5.32 -31.32
N LYS A 175 17.13 5.78 -30.08
CA LYS A 175 18.22 6.62 -29.58
C LYS A 175 18.99 5.91 -28.46
N THR A 176 20.27 5.68 -28.71
CA THR A 176 21.23 5.09 -27.75
C THR A 176 21.69 6.06 -26.65
N THR A 177 21.32 7.31 -26.73
CA THR A 177 21.71 8.42 -25.83
C THR A 177 20.49 9.02 -25.15
N GLY A 178 19.82 8.25 -24.31
CA GLY A 178 18.70 8.74 -23.51
C GLY A 178 19.12 9.03 -22.06
N PRO A 179 18.24 9.71 -21.30
CA PRO A 179 18.52 10.11 -19.91
C PRO A 179 18.64 8.93 -18.94
N GLY A 180 18.42 7.68 -19.36
CA GLY A 180 18.61 6.50 -18.54
C GLY A 180 17.69 5.34 -18.89
N THR A 181 17.77 4.29 -18.10
CA THR A 181 16.99 3.05 -18.23
C THR A 181 15.94 2.98 -17.13
N VAL A 182 14.68 2.79 -17.50
CA VAL A 182 13.54 2.74 -16.57
C VAL A 182 12.83 1.41 -16.69
N ALA A 183 12.61 0.73 -15.57
CA ALA A 183 11.65 -0.36 -15.50
C ALA A 183 10.35 0.15 -14.87
N THR A 184 9.20 -0.27 -15.37
CA THR A 184 7.90 0.08 -14.78
C THR A 184 7.42 -1.04 -13.88
N LEU A 185 6.87 -0.67 -12.71
CA LEU A 185 6.13 -1.62 -11.89
C LEU A 185 4.73 -1.78 -12.49
N ASP A 186 4.46 -2.93 -13.08
CA ASP A 186 3.14 -3.25 -13.64
C ASP A 186 2.04 -3.23 -12.57
N GLY A 187 2.40 -3.71 -11.37
CA GLY A 187 1.47 -3.80 -10.25
C GLY A 187 0.42 -4.89 -10.45
N CYS A 188 -0.40 -5.09 -9.42
CA CYS A 188 -1.44 -6.13 -9.45
C CYS A 188 -2.74 -5.63 -10.11
N VAL A 189 -3.37 -4.61 -9.51
CA VAL A 189 -4.64 -4.01 -10.00
C VAL A 189 -4.39 -3.14 -11.22
N MET A 190 -3.26 -2.42 -11.26
CA MET A 190 -2.92 -1.55 -12.39
C MET A 190 -2.82 -2.36 -13.68
N GLU A 191 -2.04 -3.43 -13.73
CA GLU A 191 -1.97 -4.29 -14.91
C GLU A 191 -3.27 -5.06 -15.13
N GLY A 192 -3.94 -5.47 -14.06
CA GLY A 192 -5.18 -6.24 -14.16
C GLY A 192 -6.34 -5.47 -14.77
N LEU A 193 -6.59 -4.25 -14.36
CA LEU A 193 -7.80 -3.48 -14.67
C LEU A 193 -7.53 -2.12 -15.34
N PHE A 194 -6.30 -1.61 -15.26
CA PHE A 194 -5.89 -0.31 -15.77
C PHE A 194 -4.62 -0.38 -16.64
N ALA A 195 -4.40 -1.48 -17.33
CA ALA A 195 -3.21 -1.72 -18.16
C ALA A 195 -2.92 -0.60 -19.17
N ASN A 196 -3.97 0.07 -19.65
CA ASN A 196 -3.82 1.22 -20.54
C ASN A 196 -3.05 2.40 -19.92
N ALA A 197 -3.16 2.59 -18.60
CA ALA A 197 -2.38 3.60 -17.90
C ALA A 197 -0.88 3.22 -17.87
N ASN A 198 -0.56 1.94 -17.59
CA ASN A 198 0.81 1.44 -17.67
C ASN A 198 1.39 1.66 -19.07
N ARG A 199 0.67 1.26 -20.13
CA ARG A 199 1.12 1.44 -21.52
C ARG A 199 1.26 2.92 -21.91
N ALA A 200 0.40 3.80 -21.39
CA ALA A 200 0.55 5.25 -21.61
C ALA A 200 1.82 5.80 -20.95
N THR A 201 2.13 5.34 -19.74
CA THR A 201 3.38 5.71 -19.05
C THR A 201 4.61 5.22 -19.81
N GLU A 202 4.62 3.98 -20.26
CA GLU A 202 5.72 3.43 -21.08
C GLU A 202 5.94 4.25 -22.37
N ARG A 203 4.85 4.57 -23.10
CA ARG A 203 4.94 5.45 -24.28
C ARG A 203 5.49 6.83 -23.95
N THR A 204 5.05 7.39 -22.83
CA THR A 204 5.55 8.69 -22.38
C THR A 204 7.05 8.66 -22.08
N LEU A 205 7.51 7.62 -21.39
CA LEU A 205 8.93 7.42 -21.09
C LEU A 205 9.77 7.28 -22.38
N VAL A 206 9.32 6.44 -23.31
CA VAL A 206 10.00 6.24 -24.60
C VAL A 206 10.05 7.54 -25.41
N ASN A 207 8.94 8.29 -25.48
CA ASN A 207 8.88 9.55 -26.20
C ASN A 207 9.80 10.62 -25.59
N ASN A 208 10.08 10.54 -24.29
CA ASN A 208 11.05 11.38 -23.60
C ASN A 208 12.49 10.83 -23.64
N GLY A 209 12.74 9.77 -24.42
CA GLY A 209 14.09 9.25 -24.68
C GLY A 209 14.59 8.23 -23.67
N TYR A 210 13.77 7.81 -22.69
CA TYR A 210 14.14 6.73 -21.77
C TYR A 210 14.11 5.37 -22.47
N ARG A 211 14.99 4.48 -22.06
CA ARG A 211 14.96 3.07 -22.47
C ARG A 211 14.14 2.27 -21.45
N LEU A 212 13.24 1.43 -21.93
CA LEU A 212 12.52 0.52 -21.05
C LEU A 212 13.36 -0.74 -20.78
N ALA A 213 13.51 -1.09 -19.50
CA ALA A 213 14.08 -2.34 -19.05
C ALA A 213 12.97 -3.32 -18.68
N ALA A 214 13.17 -4.60 -18.99
CA ALA A 214 12.30 -5.64 -18.49
C ALA A 214 12.59 -5.89 -17.01
N ALA A 215 11.52 -6.20 -16.24
CA ALA A 215 11.63 -6.63 -14.85
C ALA A 215 10.83 -7.94 -14.68
N ASP A 216 11.31 -8.99 -15.35
CA ASP A 216 10.64 -10.29 -15.34
C ASP A 216 10.59 -10.87 -13.94
N GLY A 217 9.45 -11.44 -13.57
CA GLY A 217 9.24 -12.00 -12.24
C GLY A 217 8.76 -11.01 -11.19
N GLN A 218 8.52 -9.74 -11.54
CA GLN A 218 7.89 -8.78 -10.64
C GLN A 218 6.51 -9.27 -10.17
N ARG A 219 6.12 -8.83 -8.97
CA ARG A 219 4.89 -9.23 -8.30
C ARG A 219 4.12 -8.03 -7.76
N CYS A 220 3.03 -8.30 -7.04
CA CYS A 220 2.37 -7.26 -6.23
C CYS A 220 3.39 -6.54 -5.34
N CYS A 221 3.27 -5.22 -5.20
CA CYS A 221 4.17 -4.42 -4.34
C CYS A 221 4.11 -4.78 -2.85
N GLY A 222 3.08 -5.51 -2.42
CA GLY A 222 2.88 -5.89 -1.02
C GLY A 222 2.18 -4.87 -0.15
N ALA A 223 1.82 -3.70 -0.66
CA ALA A 223 1.18 -2.64 0.13
C ALA A 223 -0.11 -3.10 0.83
N LEU A 224 -0.97 -3.87 0.15
CA LEU A 224 -2.19 -4.41 0.75
C LEU A 224 -1.90 -5.35 1.91
N HIS A 225 -0.85 -6.18 1.81
CA HIS A 225 -0.42 -7.08 2.87
C HIS A 225 0.08 -6.30 4.08
N THR A 226 0.94 -5.30 3.84
CA THR A 226 1.45 -4.42 4.91
C THR A 226 0.32 -3.67 5.61
N HIS A 227 -0.63 -3.12 4.86
CA HIS A 227 -1.78 -2.42 5.43
C HIS A 227 -2.72 -3.32 6.22
N ALA A 228 -2.78 -4.60 5.87
CA ALA A 228 -3.54 -5.61 6.60
C ALA A 228 -2.76 -6.23 7.79
N GLY A 229 -1.49 -5.89 7.98
CA GLY A 229 -0.63 -6.45 9.01
C GLY A 229 0.04 -7.79 8.65
N ASP A 230 -0.05 -8.24 7.39
CA ASP A 230 0.68 -9.41 6.89
C ASP A 230 2.09 -9.01 6.44
N GLY A 231 2.93 -8.63 7.39
CA GLY A 231 4.30 -8.18 7.13
C GLY A 231 5.20 -9.28 6.55
N THR A 232 4.93 -10.55 6.86
CA THR A 232 5.72 -11.67 6.33
C THR A 232 5.58 -11.80 4.82
N THR A 233 4.35 -11.91 4.31
CA THR A 233 4.10 -11.95 2.86
C THR A 233 4.53 -10.67 2.16
N ALA A 234 4.35 -9.51 2.81
CA ALA A 234 4.81 -8.23 2.25
C ALA A 234 6.33 -8.21 2.02
N ARG A 235 7.12 -8.73 2.97
CA ARG A 235 8.59 -8.84 2.83
C ARG A 235 9.01 -9.81 1.74
N GLU A 236 8.31 -10.93 1.58
CA GLU A 236 8.56 -11.89 0.48
C GLU A 236 8.32 -11.25 -0.88
N LEU A 237 7.21 -10.54 -1.04
CA LEU A 237 6.88 -9.81 -2.27
C LEU A 237 7.90 -8.71 -2.56
N ALA A 238 8.35 -7.98 -1.54
CA ALA A 238 9.38 -6.95 -1.67
C ALA A 238 10.71 -7.55 -2.16
N ARG A 239 11.17 -8.67 -1.58
CA ARG A 239 12.40 -9.36 -2.02
C ARG A 239 12.30 -9.83 -3.48
N ALA A 240 11.15 -10.38 -3.88
CA ALA A 240 10.94 -10.81 -5.26
C ALA A 240 11.01 -9.63 -6.25
N ASN A 241 10.42 -8.50 -5.90
CA ASN A 241 10.47 -7.28 -6.71
C ASN A 241 11.88 -6.69 -6.78
N ILE A 242 12.61 -6.63 -5.65
CA ILE A 242 14.00 -6.17 -5.63
C ILE A 242 14.84 -7.03 -6.59
N ALA A 243 14.75 -8.35 -6.49
CA ALA A 243 15.48 -9.26 -7.36
C ALA A 243 15.14 -9.07 -8.84
N ALA A 244 13.85 -8.88 -9.18
CA ALA A 244 13.40 -8.67 -10.55
C ALA A 244 13.94 -7.35 -11.14
N PHE A 245 13.89 -6.25 -10.38
CA PHE A 245 14.39 -4.96 -10.84
C PHE A 245 15.93 -4.90 -10.90
N GLU A 246 16.63 -5.53 -9.97
CA GLU A 246 18.10 -5.66 -10.02
C GLU A 246 18.55 -6.49 -11.23
N ALA A 247 17.88 -7.61 -11.53
CA ALA A 247 18.15 -8.42 -12.72
C ALA A 247 17.88 -7.65 -14.04
N GLY A 248 16.88 -6.79 -14.06
CA GLY A 248 16.57 -5.95 -15.23
C GLY A 248 17.56 -4.81 -15.49
N GLY A 249 18.44 -4.49 -14.54
CA GLY A 249 19.47 -3.45 -14.69
C GLY A 249 18.93 -2.03 -14.91
N ALA A 250 17.73 -1.74 -14.42
CA ALA A 250 17.12 -0.41 -14.54
C ALA A 250 17.77 0.57 -13.55
N GLU A 251 18.03 1.79 -14.01
CA GLU A 251 18.52 2.90 -13.18
C GLU A 251 17.37 3.52 -12.37
N PHE A 252 16.18 3.49 -12.92
CA PHE A 252 14.97 4.06 -12.31
C PHE A 252 13.82 3.07 -12.34
N ILE A 253 12.93 3.17 -11.34
CA ILE A 253 11.68 2.40 -11.29
C ILE A 253 10.50 3.36 -11.37
N GLY A 254 9.72 3.23 -12.44
CA GLY A 254 8.48 3.99 -12.66
C GLY A 254 7.30 3.29 -11.98
N VAL A 255 6.47 4.06 -11.25
CA VAL A 255 5.32 3.52 -10.54
C VAL A 255 4.09 4.40 -10.72
N ASN A 256 2.99 3.83 -11.17
CA ASN A 256 1.73 4.56 -11.44
C ASN A 256 0.79 4.69 -10.22
N SER A 257 1.06 3.98 -9.15
CA SER A 257 0.23 3.99 -7.93
C SER A 257 1.02 4.51 -6.74
N ALA A 258 0.51 5.53 -6.04
CA ALA A 258 1.16 6.13 -4.89
C ALA A 258 1.44 5.12 -3.76
N GLY A 259 0.49 4.23 -3.48
CA GLY A 259 0.66 3.17 -2.47
C GLY A 259 1.77 2.19 -2.83
N CYS A 260 1.84 1.79 -4.11
CA CYS A 260 2.94 0.96 -4.59
C CYS A 260 4.28 1.70 -4.51
N GLY A 261 4.34 2.97 -4.90
CA GLY A 261 5.55 3.79 -4.83
C GLY A 261 6.06 3.97 -3.41
N ALA A 262 5.18 4.21 -2.45
CA ALA A 262 5.53 4.28 -1.04
C ALA A 262 6.13 2.96 -0.53
N MET A 263 5.55 1.82 -0.94
CA MET A 263 6.04 0.49 -0.56
C MET A 263 7.41 0.17 -1.18
N MET A 264 7.62 0.49 -2.47
CA MET A 264 8.89 0.28 -3.16
C MET A 264 10.03 1.09 -2.54
N ARG A 265 9.79 2.35 -2.17
CA ARG A 265 10.77 3.18 -1.46
C ARG A 265 11.21 2.58 -0.13
N ARG A 266 10.30 1.97 0.61
CA ARG A 266 10.61 1.28 1.88
C ARG A 266 11.44 0.03 1.66
N GLY A 267 11.10 -0.78 0.66
CA GLY A 267 11.87 -1.95 0.30
C GLY A 267 13.32 -1.62 -0.05
N ALA A 268 13.56 -0.52 -0.75
CA ALA A 268 14.90 -0.04 -1.08
C ALA A 268 15.69 0.44 0.15
N ALA A 269 15.00 0.93 1.20
CA ALA A 269 15.64 1.39 2.44
C ALA A 269 15.87 0.28 3.47
N ALA A 270 15.30 -0.92 3.27
CA ALA A 270 15.51 -2.05 4.16
C ALA A 270 16.94 -2.58 4.06
N PRO A 271 17.62 -2.95 5.17
CA PRO A 271 18.96 -3.52 5.11
C PRO A 271 18.92 -4.81 4.27
N ARG A 272 19.80 -4.88 3.28
CA ARG A 272 20.03 -6.09 2.49
C ARG A 272 20.65 -7.15 3.40
N ARG A 273 19.90 -8.17 3.79
CA ARG A 273 20.40 -9.35 4.51
C ARG A 273 20.27 -10.56 3.61
#